data_479605602c3864ca46b0a0ff7250cc45
#
_entry.id   479605602c3864ca46b0a0ff7250cc45
#
_cell.length_a   1.000
_cell.length_b   1.000
_cell.length_c   1.000
_cell.angle_alpha   90.00
_cell.angle_beta   90.00
_cell.angle_gamma   90.00
#
_symmetry.space_group_name_H-M   'P 1'
#
loop_
_entity.id
_entity.type
_entity.pdbx_description
1 polymer ?
#
loop_
_entity_poly.entity_id
_entity_poly.type
_entity_poly.pdbx_seq_one_letter_code
_entity_poly.pdbx_strand_id
1 'polypeptide(L)'
;MNLLLLNTPATGGKLEQALEKLIDFGMDAGKDILIAILIYVIGRFIIRQISALVARILEKRKIETSVQTFLKSLIKILLNMILAFAIIGKLGVETTSFAALLASAGVAVGMALSGNLSNFAGGLIILIFKPFKVGDY
;
A
#
# COMPACT_ATOMS: atom_id res chain seq x y z
N MET A 1 34.36 18.64 -59.13
CA MET A 1 33.13 17.80 -59.17
C MET A 1 33.00 17.10 -57.83
N ASN A 2 31.90 17.35 -57.17
CA ASN A 2 31.64 17.31 -55.75
C ASN A 2 31.90 15.96 -55.02
N LEU A 3 32.95 15.91 -54.24
CA LEU A 3 33.25 14.83 -53.28
C LEU A 3 33.06 15.30 -51.83
N LEU A 4 32.26 16.39 -51.63
CA LEU A 4 32.07 17.06 -50.34
C LEU A 4 30.68 16.83 -49.72
N LEU A 5 29.89 15.90 -50.23
CA LEU A 5 28.50 15.67 -49.75
C LEU A 5 28.34 14.34 -48.97
N LEU A 6 29.42 13.67 -48.52
CA LEU A 6 29.33 12.43 -47.75
C LEU A 6 29.67 12.60 -46.28
N ASN A 7 29.74 13.84 -45.79
CA ASN A 7 29.86 14.08 -44.37
C ASN A 7 28.49 14.48 -43.82
N THR A 8 27.59 13.52 -43.71
CA THR A 8 26.29 13.72 -43.06
C THR A 8 26.47 13.63 -41.52
N PRO A 9 26.41 14.78 -40.83
CA PRO A 9 26.43 14.77 -39.33
C PRO A 9 25.13 14.24 -38.72
N ALA A 10 24.20 13.76 -39.54
CA ALA A 10 22.87 13.37 -39.07
C ALA A 10 22.79 11.98 -38.42
N THR A 11 23.78 11.12 -38.68
CA THR A 11 23.74 9.74 -38.16
C THR A 11 24.45 9.62 -36.81
N GLY A 12 25.55 10.36 -36.60
CA GLY A 12 26.30 10.39 -35.33
C GLY A 12 25.44 10.98 -34.21
N GLY A 13 24.80 12.12 -34.44
CA GLY A 13 23.96 12.77 -33.43
C GLY A 13 22.74 11.96 -32.96
N LYS A 14 22.15 11.15 -33.86
CA LYS A 14 21.03 10.26 -33.48
C LYS A 14 21.50 9.08 -32.66
N LEU A 15 22.68 8.55 -32.93
CA LEU A 15 23.30 7.46 -32.13
C LEU A 15 23.73 7.96 -30.75
N GLU A 16 24.35 9.13 -30.68
CA GLU A 16 24.72 9.77 -29.40
C GLU A 16 23.49 10.07 -28.55
N GLN A 17 22.43 10.65 -29.11
CA GLN A 17 21.16 10.90 -28.44
C GLN A 17 20.47 9.60 -27.98
N ALA A 18 20.57 8.52 -28.75
CA ALA A 18 20.03 7.23 -28.38
C ALA A 18 20.82 6.60 -27.22
N LEU A 19 22.14 6.74 -27.23
CA LEU A 19 23.03 6.27 -26.14
C LEU A 19 22.80 7.07 -24.86
N GLU A 20 22.72 8.39 -24.94
CA GLU A 20 22.39 9.25 -23.78
C GLU A 20 21.06 8.86 -23.18
N LYS A 21 20.00 8.69 -23.98
CA LYS A 21 18.68 8.26 -23.51
C LYS A 21 18.72 6.87 -22.84
N LEU A 22 19.51 5.94 -23.35
CA LEU A 22 19.68 4.62 -22.76
C LEU A 22 20.44 4.68 -21.42
N ILE A 23 21.45 5.54 -21.33
CA ILE A 23 22.21 5.76 -20.10
C ILE A 23 21.32 6.42 -19.05
N ASP A 24 20.58 7.47 -19.42
CA ASP A 24 19.65 8.17 -18.52
C ASP A 24 18.54 7.23 -18.03
N PHE A 25 17.95 6.47 -18.95
CA PHE A 25 16.95 5.46 -18.59
C PHE A 25 17.53 4.39 -17.63
N GLY A 26 18.74 3.90 -17.88
CA GLY A 26 19.42 2.95 -17.03
C GLY A 26 19.71 3.51 -15.63
N MET A 27 20.14 4.77 -15.57
CA MET A 27 20.41 5.46 -14.30
C MET A 27 19.14 5.72 -13.51
N ASP A 28 18.06 6.14 -14.16
CA ASP A 28 16.78 6.39 -13.49
C ASP A 28 16.12 5.09 -13.03
N ALA A 29 16.13 4.05 -13.86
CA ALA A 29 15.68 2.73 -13.45
C ALA A 29 16.50 2.18 -12.28
N GLY A 30 17.83 2.38 -12.28
CA GLY A 30 18.71 2.00 -11.18
C GLY A 30 18.37 2.70 -9.87
N LYS A 31 18.12 4.01 -9.91
CA LYS A 31 17.69 4.80 -8.74
C LYS A 31 16.33 4.31 -8.22
N ASP A 32 15.36 4.07 -9.11
CA ASP A 32 14.04 3.63 -8.72
C ASP A 32 14.05 2.24 -8.08
N ILE A 33 14.88 1.33 -8.58
CA ILE A 33 15.11 0.01 -7.97
C ILE A 33 15.74 0.15 -6.58
N LEU A 34 16.77 0.99 -6.41
CA LEU A 34 17.39 1.22 -5.11
C LEU A 34 16.38 1.79 -4.09
N ILE A 35 15.56 2.75 -4.52
CA ILE A 35 14.51 3.32 -3.66
C ILE A 35 13.45 2.27 -3.34
N ALA A 36 13.05 1.43 -4.29
CA ALA A 36 12.11 0.33 -4.07
C ALA A 36 12.63 -0.68 -3.03
N ILE A 37 13.92 -1.01 -3.09
CA ILE A 37 14.58 -1.87 -2.10
C ILE A 37 14.58 -1.20 -0.72
N LEU A 38 14.86 0.11 -0.65
CA LEU A 38 14.84 0.85 0.60
C LEU A 38 13.42 0.86 1.21
N ILE A 39 12.41 1.13 0.39
CA ILE A 39 10.98 1.07 0.80
C ILE A 39 10.64 -0.32 1.32
N TYR A 40 11.09 -1.38 0.64
CA TYR A 40 10.86 -2.76 1.06
C TYR A 40 11.46 -3.04 2.44
N VAL A 41 12.74 -2.69 2.64
CA VAL A 41 13.45 -2.94 3.91
C VAL A 41 12.81 -2.17 5.06
N ILE A 42 12.56 -0.87 4.88
CA ILE A 42 11.92 -0.02 5.89
C ILE A 42 10.48 -0.50 6.15
N GLY A 43 9.71 -0.74 5.11
CA GLY A 43 8.33 -1.20 5.22
C GLY A 43 8.24 -2.55 5.93
N ARG A 44 9.14 -3.48 5.62
CA ARG A 44 9.22 -4.78 6.30
C ARG A 44 9.52 -4.64 7.79
N PHE A 45 10.41 -3.71 8.14
CA PHE A 45 10.72 -3.39 9.53
C PHE A 45 9.49 -2.82 10.25
N ILE A 46 8.81 -1.85 9.65
CA ILE A 46 7.59 -1.24 10.20
C ILE A 46 6.48 -2.28 10.38
N ILE A 47 6.23 -3.13 9.39
CA ILE A 47 5.22 -4.20 9.45
C ILE A 47 5.52 -5.15 10.61
N ARG A 48 6.78 -5.51 10.82
CA ARG A 48 7.19 -6.35 11.95
C ARG A 48 6.88 -5.69 13.28
N GLN A 49 7.17 -4.40 13.44
CA GLN A 49 6.91 -3.65 14.67
C GLN A 49 5.41 -3.53 14.96
N ILE A 50 4.62 -3.16 13.95
CA ILE A 50 3.16 -3.06 14.07
C ILE A 50 2.55 -4.42 14.41
N SER A 51 2.96 -5.49 13.72
CA SER A 51 2.46 -6.84 13.97
C SER A 51 2.80 -7.33 15.39
N ALA A 52 4.01 -7.02 15.89
CA ALA A 52 4.41 -7.34 17.25
C ALA A 52 3.62 -6.55 18.28
N LEU A 53 3.38 -5.25 18.03
CA LEU A 53 2.57 -4.40 18.91
C LEU A 53 1.13 -4.90 19.00
N VAL A 54 0.52 -5.21 17.87
CA VAL A 54 -0.84 -5.76 17.79
C VAL A 54 -0.92 -7.09 18.54
N ALA A 55 0.05 -7.99 18.34
CA ALA A 55 0.11 -9.27 19.05
C ALA A 55 0.12 -9.08 20.58
N ARG A 56 0.99 -8.18 21.09
CA ARG A 56 1.08 -7.87 22.52
C ARG A 56 -0.22 -7.30 23.08
N ILE A 57 -0.88 -6.40 22.33
CA ILE A 57 -2.15 -5.81 22.78
C ILE A 57 -3.24 -6.87 22.87
N LEU A 58 -3.37 -7.74 21.87
CA LEU A 58 -4.37 -8.79 21.81
C LEU A 58 -4.17 -9.82 22.93
N GLU A 59 -2.93 -10.24 23.19
CA GLU A 59 -2.57 -11.15 24.26
C GLU A 59 -2.87 -10.56 25.65
N LYS A 60 -2.53 -9.28 25.86
CA LYS A 60 -2.79 -8.58 27.12
C LYS A 60 -4.28 -8.43 27.42
N ARG A 61 -5.12 -8.33 26.39
CA ARG A 61 -6.58 -8.20 26.49
C ARG A 61 -7.28 -9.55 26.68
N LYS A 62 -6.56 -10.69 26.74
CA LYS A 62 -7.10 -12.05 26.88
C LYS A 62 -8.20 -12.37 25.83
N ILE A 63 -8.04 -11.84 24.63
CA ILE A 63 -8.95 -12.10 23.52
C ILE A 63 -8.82 -13.57 23.13
N GLU A 64 -9.91 -14.17 22.68
CA GLU A 64 -9.92 -15.55 22.21
C GLU A 64 -8.88 -15.78 21.10
N THR A 65 -8.19 -16.91 21.14
CA THR A 65 -7.06 -17.23 20.24
C THR A 65 -7.47 -17.19 18.76
N SER A 66 -8.69 -17.64 18.44
CA SER A 66 -9.22 -17.61 17.07
C SER A 66 -9.33 -16.18 16.53
N VAL A 67 -9.88 -15.28 17.35
CA VAL A 67 -10.03 -13.86 17.02
C VAL A 67 -8.66 -13.19 16.91
N GLN A 68 -7.72 -13.51 17.81
CA GLN A 68 -6.35 -13.00 17.74
C GLN A 68 -5.68 -13.38 16.41
N THR A 69 -5.79 -14.66 16.02
CA THR A 69 -5.18 -15.18 14.81
C THR A 69 -5.77 -14.50 13.58
N PHE A 70 -7.09 -14.36 13.55
CA PHE A 70 -7.80 -13.66 12.46
C PHE A 70 -7.34 -12.20 12.33
N LEU A 71 -7.35 -11.43 13.44
CA LEU A 71 -6.94 -10.02 13.40
C LEU A 71 -5.47 -9.84 13.02
N LYS A 72 -4.57 -10.65 13.57
CA LYS A 72 -3.14 -10.64 13.21
C LYS A 72 -2.96 -10.89 11.71
N SER A 73 -3.66 -11.88 11.15
CA SER A 73 -3.59 -12.21 9.73
C SER A 73 -4.16 -11.09 8.86
N LEU A 74 -5.32 -10.55 9.21
CA LEU A 74 -5.96 -9.45 8.48
C LEU A 74 -5.07 -8.21 8.41
N ILE A 75 -4.55 -7.76 9.56
CA ILE A 75 -3.64 -6.61 9.64
C ILE A 75 -2.37 -6.86 8.83
N LYS A 76 -1.79 -8.05 8.92
CA LYS A 76 -0.58 -8.40 8.18
C LYS A 76 -0.82 -8.38 6.67
N ILE A 77 -1.96 -8.89 6.21
CA ILE A 77 -2.33 -8.86 4.79
C ILE A 77 -2.48 -7.41 4.32
N LEU A 78 -3.24 -6.58 5.03
CA LEU A 78 -3.44 -5.18 4.68
C LEU A 78 -2.12 -4.39 4.62
N LEU A 79 -1.25 -4.56 5.61
CA LEU A 79 0.05 -3.89 5.63
C LEU A 79 0.97 -4.35 4.49
N ASN A 80 0.98 -5.66 4.16
CA ASN A 80 1.76 -6.16 3.04
C ASN A 80 1.20 -5.67 1.68
N MET A 81 -0.13 -5.53 1.55
CA MET A 81 -0.74 -4.94 0.35
C MET A 81 -0.30 -3.48 0.18
N ILE A 82 -0.36 -2.67 1.24
CA ILE A 82 0.10 -1.26 1.21
C ILE A 82 1.58 -1.19 0.80
N LEU A 83 2.43 -2.03 1.38
CA LEU A 83 3.84 -2.09 1.03
C LEU A 83 4.06 -2.48 -0.43
N ALA A 84 3.33 -3.48 -0.92
CA ALA A 84 3.40 -3.90 -2.33
C ALA A 84 3.03 -2.74 -3.27
N PHE A 85 1.95 -2.01 -2.98
CA PHE A 85 1.55 -0.84 -3.79
C PHE A 85 2.60 0.28 -3.76
N ALA A 86 3.20 0.54 -2.61
CA ALA A 86 4.26 1.54 -2.50
C ALA A 86 5.47 1.18 -3.37
N ILE A 87 5.84 -0.10 -3.43
CA ILE A 87 6.95 -0.59 -4.25
C ILE A 87 6.59 -0.53 -5.74
N ILE A 88 5.43 -1.06 -6.12
CA ILE A 88 4.96 -1.11 -7.52
C ILE A 88 4.83 0.31 -8.09
N GLY A 89 4.26 1.24 -7.31
CA GLY A 89 4.14 2.64 -7.70
C GLY A 89 5.51 3.31 -7.88
N LYS A 90 6.52 2.95 -7.08
CA LYS A 90 7.88 3.48 -7.24
C LYS A 90 8.58 2.94 -8.49
N LEU A 91 8.26 1.73 -8.91
CA LEU A 91 8.78 1.13 -10.15
C LEU A 91 8.10 1.67 -11.42
N GLY A 92 7.26 2.72 -11.31
CA GLY A 92 6.62 3.38 -12.45
C GLY A 92 5.38 2.67 -12.98
N VAL A 93 4.89 1.63 -12.29
CA VAL A 93 3.64 0.96 -12.67
C VAL A 93 2.45 1.80 -12.20
N GLU A 94 1.51 2.05 -13.08
CA GLU A 94 0.28 2.77 -12.74
C GLU A 94 -0.55 1.97 -11.72
N THR A 95 -0.64 2.50 -10.50
CA THR A 95 -1.36 1.86 -9.40
C THR A 95 -2.80 2.34 -9.24
N THR A 96 -3.24 3.31 -10.04
CA THR A 96 -4.57 3.93 -9.96
C THR A 96 -5.69 2.92 -10.15
N SER A 97 -5.57 2.03 -11.14
CA SER A 97 -6.54 0.97 -11.40
C SER A 97 -6.65 -0.03 -10.25
N PHE A 98 -5.52 -0.40 -9.65
CA PHE A 98 -5.50 -1.27 -8.47
C PHE A 98 -6.09 -0.58 -7.24
N ALA A 99 -5.80 0.71 -7.05
CA ALA A 99 -6.38 1.50 -5.97
C ALA A 99 -7.92 1.58 -6.11
N ALA A 100 -8.43 1.76 -7.34
CA ALA A 100 -9.86 1.75 -7.62
C ALA A 100 -10.52 0.40 -7.31
N LEU A 101 -9.87 -0.72 -7.66
CA LEU A 101 -10.34 -2.07 -7.32
C LEU A 101 -10.39 -2.29 -5.80
N LEU A 102 -9.34 -1.87 -5.08
CA LEU A 102 -9.31 -1.97 -3.62
C LEU A 102 -10.38 -1.09 -2.96
N ALA A 103 -10.58 0.12 -3.46
CA ALA A 103 -11.63 1.00 -2.97
C ALA A 103 -13.01 0.37 -3.17
N SER A 104 -13.27 -0.22 -4.34
CA SER A 104 -14.53 -0.92 -4.64
C SER A 104 -14.74 -2.13 -3.72
N ALA A 105 -13.69 -2.94 -3.50
CA ALA A 105 -13.73 -4.05 -2.55
C ALA A 105 -13.96 -3.55 -1.11
N GLY A 106 -13.33 -2.45 -0.73
CA GLY A 106 -13.54 -1.80 0.58
C GLY A 106 -14.97 -1.34 0.79
N VAL A 107 -15.58 -0.74 -0.22
CA VAL A 107 -16.99 -0.34 -0.20
C VAL A 107 -17.89 -1.57 -0.05
N ALA A 108 -17.66 -2.64 -0.81
CA ALA A 108 -18.44 -3.87 -0.71
C ALA A 108 -18.38 -4.49 0.69
N VAL A 109 -17.18 -4.57 1.27
CA VAL A 109 -16.99 -5.05 2.65
C VAL A 109 -17.65 -4.11 3.67
N GLY A 110 -17.51 -2.79 3.48
CA GLY A 110 -18.15 -1.78 4.33
C GLY A 110 -19.68 -1.90 4.33
N MET A 111 -20.28 -2.08 3.16
CA MET A 111 -21.72 -2.31 3.03
C MET A 111 -22.15 -3.63 3.69
N ALA A 112 -21.39 -4.70 3.51
CA ALA A 112 -21.68 -5.98 4.15
C ALA A 112 -21.65 -5.90 5.69
N LEU A 113 -20.78 -5.07 6.24
CA LEU A 113 -20.62 -4.87 7.69
C LEU A 113 -21.48 -3.74 8.26
N SER A 114 -22.13 -2.95 7.41
CA SER A 114 -22.85 -1.71 7.79
C SER A 114 -23.87 -1.93 8.90
N GLY A 115 -24.70 -2.98 8.81
CA GLY A 115 -25.69 -3.31 9.83
C GLY A 115 -25.09 -3.60 11.20
N ASN A 116 -24.03 -4.41 11.24
CA ASN A 116 -23.33 -4.75 12.48
C ASN A 116 -22.62 -3.53 13.09
N LEU A 117 -22.05 -2.65 12.24
CA LEU A 117 -21.40 -1.43 12.68
C LEU A 117 -22.40 -0.42 13.24
N SER A 118 -23.59 -0.31 12.62
CA SER A 118 -24.70 0.52 13.12
C SER A 118 -25.19 0.05 14.49
N ASN A 119 -25.41 -1.25 14.67
CA ASN A 119 -25.81 -1.83 15.95
C ASN A 119 -24.73 -1.62 17.03
N PHE A 120 -23.46 -1.78 16.68
CA PHE A 120 -22.34 -1.50 17.58
C PHE A 120 -22.29 -0.03 18.00
N ALA A 121 -22.43 0.89 17.05
CA ALA A 121 -22.47 2.33 17.32
C ALA A 121 -23.65 2.71 18.22
N GLY A 122 -24.85 2.15 17.97
CA GLY A 122 -26.01 2.33 18.82
C GLY A 122 -25.76 1.83 20.27
N GLY A 123 -25.19 0.65 20.42
CA GLY A 123 -24.80 0.12 21.73
C GLY A 123 -23.79 1.01 22.45
N LEU A 124 -22.81 1.55 21.72
CA LEU A 124 -21.82 2.45 22.29
C LEU A 124 -22.42 3.78 22.76
N ILE A 125 -23.36 4.34 22.00
CA ILE A 125 -24.12 5.55 22.38
C ILE A 125 -24.89 5.31 23.67
N ILE A 126 -25.58 4.18 23.79
CA ILE A 126 -26.32 3.82 25.02
C ILE A 126 -25.37 3.70 26.23
N LEU A 127 -24.20 3.09 26.05
CA LEU A 127 -23.20 2.94 27.11
C LEU A 127 -22.58 4.28 27.57
N ILE A 128 -22.37 5.20 26.64
CA ILE A 128 -21.73 6.50 26.94
C ILE A 128 -22.76 7.47 27.54
N PHE A 129 -23.91 7.64 26.90
CA PHE A 129 -24.90 8.63 27.28
C PHE A 129 -25.86 8.14 28.35
N LYS A 130 -25.99 6.81 28.53
CA LYS A 130 -26.88 6.18 29.52
C LYS A 130 -28.28 6.80 29.58
N PRO A 131 -28.98 6.92 28.44
CA PRO A 131 -30.30 7.56 28.41
C PRO A 131 -31.33 6.84 29.27
N PHE A 132 -31.09 5.57 29.58
CA PHE A 132 -31.89 4.75 30.52
C PHE A 132 -30.93 3.81 31.28
N LYS A 133 -31.32 3.41 32.48
CA LYS A 133 -30.60 2.46 33.33
C LYS A 133 -31.37 1.16 33.44
N VAL A 134 -30.66 0.07 33.77
CA VAL A 134 -31.29 -1.20 34.08
C VAL A 134 -32.19 -0.99 35.30
N GLY A 135 -33.50 -1.19 35.13
CA GLY A 135 -34.51 -0.96 36.19
C GLY A 135 -35.37 0.28 35.98
N ASP A 136 -35.12 1.11 34.98
CA ASP A 136 -36.02 2.20 34.59
C ASP A 136 -37.21 1.60 33.80
N TYR A 137 -38.41 1.76 34.32
CA TYR A 137 -39.68 1.43 33.65
C TYR A 137 -40.35 2.70 33.19
#